data_f6aa4702f37f5ade4279fbc91449d292
#
_entry.id   f6aa4702f37f5ade4279fbc91449d292
#
_cell.length_a   1.000
_cell.length_b   1.000
_cell.length_c   1.000
_cell.angle_alpha   90.00
_cell.angle_beta   90.00
_cell.angle_gamma   90.00
#
_symmetry.space_group_name_H-M   'P 1'
#
loop_
_entity.id
_entity.type
_entity.pdbx_description
1 polymer ?
#
loop_
_entity_poly.entity_id
_entity_poly.type
_entity_poly.pdbx_seq_one_letter_code
_entity_poly.pdbx_strand_id
1 'polypeptide(L)'
;MDENKKVVVNLPEGTTQAEIIVREGEAPAVLDPKAPVKIDLSGVIGAPVEFLEKRLSEADQINPKRCHVLVDREKVCITLVTNENDEYTTGRVVGRLSQHPKFSEFGINTGKGWEPNELGQFFKMNRAFFPDKTANMKLVTELKNFEATVNSKVEKQKNEKGDFKDNYSGVVMSNLPEAFTLQIPIFKGMPAETIEVEFYASVNGRDVTLQLVSPGACQLLEDLRDRIIDVQVARIRELSPEIAIIEQ
;
A
#
# COMPACT_ATOMS: atom_id res chain seq x y z
N MET A 1 4.78 -24.28 -64.93
CA MET A 1 3.41 -23.68 -65.00
C MET A 1 3.46 -22.38 -64.21
N ASP A 2 3.62 -21.27 -64.96
CA ASP A 2 3.62 -19.95 -64.32
C ASP A 2 2.19 -19.57 -63.92
N GLU A 3 1.93 -19.61 -62.65
CA GLU A 3 0.72 -18.97 -62.15
C GLU A 3 0.87 -17.46 -62.31
N ASN A 4 0.11 -16.88 -63.22
CA ASN A 4 -0.02 -15.47 -63.46
C ASN A 4 -0.55 -14.81 -62.18
N LYS A 5 0.36 -14.36 -61.27
CA LYS A 5 0.03 -13.56 -60.12
C LYS A 5 -0.49 -12.19 -60.60
N LYS A 6 -1.81 -12.00 -60.57
CA LYS A 6 -2.41 -10.70 -60.88
C LYS A 6 -2.26 -9.77 -59.67
N VAL A 7 -1.71 -8.59 -59.87
CA VAL A 7 -1.74 -7.48 -58.91
C VAL A 7 -2.99 -6.68 -59.19
N VAL A 8 -3.89 -6.62 -58.22
CA VAL A 8 -5.10 -5.78 -58.27
C VAL A 8 -4.88 -4.55 -57.41
N VAL A 9 -4.92 -3.39 -58.02
CA VAL A 9 -4.79 -2.10 -57.31
C VAL A 9 -6.16 -1.40 -57.34
N ASN A 10 -6.78 -1.25 -56.18
CA ASN A 10 -8.00 -0.51 -56.04
C ASN A 10 -7.65 0.96 -55.69
N LEU A 11 -8.01 1.86 -56.61
CA LEU A 11 -7.83 3.30 -56.42
C LEU A 11 -9.10 3.93 -55.93
N PRO A 12 -9.04 4.91 -55.04
CA PRO A 12 -10.21 5.67 -54.59
C PRO A 12 -10.92 6.37 -55.75
N GLU A 13 -12.22 6.50 -55.64
CA GLU A 13 -13.04 7.21 -56.64
C GLU A 13 -12.60 8.68 -56.72
N GLY A 14 -12.34 9.18 -57.94
CA GLY A 14 -11.82 10.54 -58.19
C GLY A 14 -10.29 10.63 -58.31
N THR A 15 -9.56 9.52 -58.26
CA THR A 15 -8.13 9.51 -58.52
C THR A 15 -7.86 9.85 -59.98
N THR A 16 -7.19 10.97 -60.25
CA THR A 16 -6.87 11.44 -61.63
C THR A 16 -5.52 10.95 -62.13
N GLN A 17 -4.63 10.55 -61.24
CA GLN A 17 -3.32 10.03 -61.58
C GLN A 17 -2.82 9.07 -60.48
N ALA A 18 -2.18 7.96 -60.89
CA ALA A 18 -1.51 7.03 -60.00
C ALA A 18 -0.22 6.56 -60.67
N GLU A 19 0.85 6.46 -59.91
CA GLU A 19 2.12 5.93 -60.35
C GLU A 19 2.39 4.58 -59.65
N ILE A 20 2.66 3.55 -60.45
CA ILE A 20 3.04 2.20 -59.95
C ILE A 20 4.48 1.96 -60.30
N ILE A 21 5.34 1.98 -59.29
CA ILE A 21 6.75 1.69 -59.46
C ILE A 21 7.00 0.18 -59.20
N VAL A 22 7.27 -0.56 -60.25
CA VAL A 22 7.65 -1.96 -60.16
C VAL A 22 9.18 -2.07 -60.15
N ARG A 23 9.74 -2.66 -59.13
CA ARG A 23 11.17 -2.93 -58.98
C ARG A 23 11.42 -4.41 -59.01
N GLU A 24 12.45 -4.85 -59.74
CA GLU A 24 12.95 -6.23 -59.66
C GLU A 24 13.66 -6.40 -58.31
N GLY A 25 13.34 -7.47 -57.62
CA GLY A 25 13.94 -7.84 -56.33
C GLY A 25 12.99 -8.66 -55.48
N GLU A 26 13.48 -9.15 -54.37
CA GLU A 26 12.62 -9.78 -53.35
C GLU A 26 11.71 -8.72 -52.73
N ALA A 27 10.43 -9.08 -52.53
CA ALA A 27 9.54 -8.23 -51.78
C ALA A 27 10.15 -7.97 -50.41
N PRO A 28 10.14 -6.71 -49.91
CA PRO A 28 10.60 -6.44 -48.56
C PRO A 28 9.82 -7.32 -47.58
N ALA A 29 10.51 -7.89 -46.62
CA ALA A 29 9.86 -8.64 -45.55
C ALA A 29 8.72 -7.80 -44.97
N VAL A 30 7.56 -8.42 -44.86
CA VAL A 30 6.42 -7.76 -44.19
C VAL A 30 6.90 -7.43 -42.79
N LEU A 31 7.06 -6.15 -42.50
CA LEU A 31 7.42 -5.72 -41.17
C LEU A 31 6.28 -6.13 -40.25
N ASP A 32 6.59 -6.81 -39.17
CA ASP A 32 5.62 -7.07 -38.14
C ASP A 32 5.00 -5.72 -37.68
N PRO A 33 3.67 -5.67 -37.50
CA PRO A 33 3.05 -4.46 -37.03
C PRO A 33 3.73 -4.02 -35.74
N LYS A 34 4.17 -2.77 -35.67
CA LYS A 34 4.83 -2.23 -34.49
C LYS A 34 3.90 -2.41 -33.31
N ALA A 35 4.38 -3.06 -32.25
CA ALA A 35 3.60 -3.23 -31.04
C ALA A 35 3.11 -1.87 -30.49
N PRO A 36 1.86 -1.77 -30.03
CA PRO A 36 1.34 -0.52 -29.48
C PRO A 36 2.17 -0.10 -28.27
N VAL A 37 2.51 1.18 -28.21
CA VAL A 37 3.16 1.79 -27.04
C VAL A 37 2.07 2.21 -26.07
N LYS A 38 1.87 1.40 -25.02
CA LYS A 38 0.86 1.67 -23.99
C LYS A 38 1.47 2.43 -22.80
N ILE A 39 0.71 3.37 -22.27
CA ILE A 39 1.04 3.99 -20.99
C ILE A 39 0.67 2.97 -19.90
N ASP A 40 1.64 2.56 -19.10
CA ASP A 40 1.44 1.70 -17.93
C ASP A 40 2.22 2.29 -16.76
N LEU A 41 1.51 3.02 -15.92
CA LEU A 41 2.06 3.75 -14.80
C LEU A 41 1.50 3.19 -13.49
N SER A 42 2.34 3.10 -12.47
CA SER A 42 1.90 2.78 -11.13
C SER A 42 2.54 3.71 -10.11
N GLY A 43 1.75 4.08 -9.09
CA GLY A 43 2.20 5.01 -8.06
C GLY A 43 1.40 4.86 -6.76
N VAL A 44 1.50 5.87 -5.93
CA VAL A 44 0.68 5.99 -4.72
C VAL A 44 -0.79 6.18 -5.10
N ILE A 45 -1.69 5.98 -4.15
CA ILE A 45 -3.15 5.97 -4.40
C ILE A 45 -3.66 7.22 -5.15
N GLY A 46 -3.00 8.37 -5.01
CA GLY A 46 -3.33 9.61 -5.71
C GLY A 46 -2.85 9.68 -7.17
N ALA A 47 -2.05 8.73 -7.66
CA ALA A 47 -1.46 8.81 -8.99
C ALA A 47 -2.49 8.98 -10.14
N PRO A 48 -3.67 8.32 -10.14
CA PRO A 48 -4.69 8.58 -11.14
C PRO A 48 -5.22 10.02 -11.13
N VAL A 49 -5.41 10.59 -9.94
CA VAL A 49 -5.87 11.99 -9.77
C VAL A 49 -4.80 12.96 -10.31
N GLU A 50 -3.55 12.81 -9.89
CA GLU A 50 -2.44 13.64 -10.34
C GLU A 50 -2.24 13.57 -11.86
N PHE A 51 -2.43 12.40 -12.44
CA PHE A 51 -2.36 12.22 -13.89
C PHE A 51 -3.49 12.98 -14.59
N LEU A 52 -4.74 12.87 -14.11
CA LEU A 52 -5.87 13.59 -14.67
C LEU A 52 -5.70 15.11 -14.53
N GLU A 53 -5.27 15.61 -13.37
CA GLU A 53 -5.03 17.03 -13.14
C GLU A 53 -4.06 17.65 -14.15
N LYS A 54 -3.08 16.87 -14.59
CA LYS A 54 -2.07 17.33 -15.57
C LYS A 54 -2.47 17.15 -17.02
N ARG A 55 -3.34 16.19 -17.33
CA ARG A 55 -3.61 15.75 -18.70
C ARG A 55 -4.98 16.14 -19.24
N LEU A 56 -5.97 16.39 -18.36
CA LEU A 56 -7.29 16.86 -18.79
C LEU A 56 -7.30 18.28 -19.37
N SER A 57 -6.35 19.13 -18.92
CA SER A 57 -6.27 20.52 -19.38
C SER A 57 -5.56 20.69 -20.71
N GLU A 58 -4.87 19.66 -21.21
CA GLU A 58 -4.15 19.71 -22.48
C GLU A 58 -5.05 19.18 -23.59
N ALA A 59 -5.30 19.99 -24.60
CA ALA A 59 -6.08 19.58 -25.77
C ALA A 59 -5.47 18.29 -26.39
N ASP A 60 -6.32 17.33 -26.71
CA ASP A 60 -5.98 16.09 -27.40
C ASP A 60 -5.25 14.99 -26.60
N GLN A 61 -4.97 15.17 -25.32
CA GLN A 61 -4.26 14.11 -24.56
C GLN A 61 -5.18 13.05 -23.95
N ILE A 62 -6.32 13.47 -23.39
CA ILE A 62 -7.30 12.55 -22.79
C ILE A 62 -8.70 13.01 -23.12
N ASN A 63 -9.52 12.09 -23.65
CA ASN A 63 -10.94 12.32 -23.79
C ASN A 63 -11.68 11.65 -22.60
N PRO A 64 -12.30 12.44 -21.69
CA PRO A 64 -12.97 11.90 -20.50
C PRO A 64 -14.05 10.85 -20.83
N LYS A 65 -14.75 11.02 -21.95
CA LYS A 65 -15.82 10.09 -22.41
C LYS A 65 -15.29 8.72 -22.86
N ARG A 66 -13.97 8.58 -22.99
CA ARG A 66 -13.28 7.34 -23.34
C ARG A 66 -12.39 6.86 -22.20
N CYS A 67 -12.70 7.29 -21.00
CA CYS A 67 -11.98 6.90 -19.80
C CYS A 67 -12.94 6.29 -18.81
N HIS A 68 -12.43 5.34 -18.02
CA HIS A 68 -13.13 4.86 -16.83
C HIS A 68 -12.14 4.63 -15.69
N VAL A 69 -12.67 4.60 -14.49
CA VAL A 69 -11.93 4.33 -13.27
C VAL A 69 -12.48 3.08 -12.61
N LEU A 70 -11.61 2.15 -12.30
CA LEU A 70 -11.92 0.95 -11.52
C LEU A 70 -11.45 1.16 -10.09
N VAL A 71 -12.34 1.00 -9.13
CA VAL A 71 -12.04 1.09 -7.69
C VAL A 71 -12.16 -0.30 -7.10
N ASP A 72 -11.04 -0.86 -6.65
CA ASP A 72 -10.98 -2.15 -5.97
C ASP A 72 -10.63 -1.90 -4.50
N ARG A 73 -11.66 -2.00 -3.63
CA ARG A 73 -11.52 -1.73 -2.19
C ARG A 73 -10.80 -2.86 -1.47
N GLU A 74 -10.89 -4.10 -1.98
CA GLU A 74 -10.18 -5.23 -1.38
C GLU A 74 -8.67 -5.15 -1.63
N LYS A 75 -8.28 -4.88 -2.88
CA LYS A 75 -6.86 -4.69 -3.25
C LYS A 75 -6.34 -3.29 -2.94
N VAL A 76 -7.21 -2.41 -2.47
CA VAL A 76 -6.90 -1.02 -2.10
C VAL A 76 -6.20 -0.28 -3.23
N CYS A 77 -6.81 -0.31 -4.41
CA CYS A 77 -6.25 0.35 -5.58
C CYS A 77 -7.33 1.06 -6.42
N ILE A 78 -6.88 2.10 -7.11
CA ILE A 78 -7.67 2.86 -8.10
C ILE A 78 -6.93 2.76 -9.42
N THR A 79 -7.60 2.29 -10.46
CA THR A 79 -7.04 2.18 -11.80
C THR A 79 -7.78 3.10 -12.75
N LEU A 80 -7.11 4.09 -13.28
CA LEU A 80 -7.59 4.88 -14.40
C LEU A 80 -7.22 4.18 -15.71
N VAL A 81 -8.20 3.97 -16.56
CA VAL A 81 -8.02 3.50 -17.93
C VAL A 81 -8.34 4.65 -18.87
N THR A 82 -7.42 4.99 -19.76
CA THR A 82 -7.57 6.05 -20.76
C THR A 82 -7.71 5.46 -22.15
N ASN A 83 -8.47 6.12 -23.03
CA ASN A 83 -8.66 5.71 -24.42
C ASN A 83 -9.11 4.23 -24.56
N GLU A 84 -10.11 3.82 -23.80
CA GLU A 84 -10.59 2.44 -23.68
C GLU A 84 -10.99 1.78 -25.01
N ASN A 85 -11.33 2.59 -26.03
CA ASN A 85 -11.78 2.13 -27.34
C ASN A 85 -10.66 2.00 -28.38
N ASP A 86 -9.42 2.30 -28.00
CA ASP A 86 -8.28 2.27 -28.92
C ASP A 86 -7.17 1.40 -28.36
N GLU A 87 -6.95 0.26 -28.96
CA GLU A 87 -5.95 -0.71 -28.54
C GLU A 87 -4.52 -0.16 -28.58
N TYR A 88 -4.23 0.78 -29.46
CA TYR A 88 -2.90 1.36 -29.62
C TYR A 88 -2.57 2.49 -28.66
N THR A 89 -3.58 3.21 -28.19
CA THR A 89 -3.42 4.38 -27.29
C THR A 89 -4.00 4.16 -25.90
N THR A 90 -4.61 3.00 -25.63
CA THR A 90 -5.08 2.64 -24.28
C THR A 90 -3.95 2.78 -23.27
N GLY A 91 -4.22 3.49 -22.18
CA GLY A 91 -3.28 3.64 -21.06
C GLY A 91 -3.88 3.20 -19.73
N ARG A 92 -3.02 2.82 -18.82
CA ARG A 92 -3.39 2.51 -17.43
C ARG A 92 -2.54 3.29 -16.45
N VAL A 93 -3.18 3.89 -15.46
CA VAL A 93 -2.52 4.53 -14.33
C VAL A 93 -3.09 3.92 -13.06
N VAL A 94 -2.26 3.18 -12.33
CA VAL A 94 -2.66 2.44 -11.14
C VAL A 94 -2.14 3.16 -9.90
N GLY A 95 -3.06 3.62 -9.06
CA GLY A 95 -2.77 4.12 -7.73
C GLY A 95 -2.98 3.03 -6.68
N ARG A 96 -1.98 2.77 -5.82
CA ARG A 96 -2.07 1.77 -4.77
C ARG A 96 -1.81 2.39 -3.40
N LEU A 97 -2.60 1.99 -2.43
CA LEU A 97 -2.36 2.31 -1.04
C LEU A 97 -1.50 1.19 -0.43
N SER A 98 -0.34 1.57 0.09
CA SER A 98 0.57 0.61 0.74
C SER A 98 0.86 1.05 2.16
N GLN A 99 1.01 0.09 3.06
CA GLN A 99 1.38 0.37 4.44
C GLN A 99 2.73 1.08 4.52
N HIS A 100 2.87 1.96 5.49
CA HIS A 100 4.14 2.59 5.79
C HIS A 100 5.12 1.55 6.38
N PRO A 101 6.37 1.46 5.90
CA PRO A 101 7.32 0.45 6.35
C PRO A 101 7.51 0.42 7.86
N LYS A 102 7.57 1.59 8.48
CA LYS A 102 7.71 1.68 9.94
C LYS A 102 6.51 1.12 10.70
N PHE A 103 5.29 1.33 10.22
CA PHE A 103 4.11 0.72 10.81
C PHE A 103 4.18 -0.82 10.76
N SER A 104 4.59 -1.36 9.61
CA SER A 104 4.77 -2.82 9.45
C SER A 104 5.89 -3.36 10.35
N GLU A 105 6.98 -2.61 10.57
CA GLU A 105 8.08 -3.01 11.45
C GLU A 105 7.64 -3.16 12.92
N PHE A 106 6.72 -2.33 13.42
CA PHE A 106 6.16 -2.48 14.77
C PHE A 106 5.44 -3.81 14.94
N GLY A 107 4.83 -4.35 13.89
CA GLY A 107 4.17 -5.66 13.91
C GLY A 107 2.87 -5.68 14.75
N ILE A 108 2.15 -4.57 14.85
CA ILE A 108 0.90 -4.46 15.60
C ILE A 108 -0.13 -5.41 15.01
N ASN A 109 -0.77 -6.23 15.83
CA ASN A 109 -1.78 -7.24 15.47
C ASN A 109 -1.29 -8.32 14.47
N THR A 110 0.03 -8.48 14.29
CA THR A 110 0.59 -9.50 13.37
C THR A 110 1.01 -10.79 14.07
N GLY A 111 0.97 -10.85 15.39
CA GLY A 111 1.52 -11.94 16.18
C GLY A 111 3.05 -11.93 16.28
N LYS A 112 3.71 -10.88 15.82
CA LYS A 112 5.16 -10.74 15.94
C LYS A 112 5.58 -10.73 17.41
N GLY A 113 6.39 -11.71 17.80
CA GLY A 113 6.99 -11.79 19.13
C GLY A 113 8.27 -10.95 19.23
N TRP A 114 8.46 -10.35 20.37
CA TRP A 114 9.64 -9.58 20.72
C TRP A 114 10.21 -10.02 22.07
N GLU A 115 11.51 -10.15 22.17
CA GLU A 115 12.15 -10.18 23.48
C GLU A 115 12.08 -8.77 24.12
N PRO A 116 11.88 -8.67 25.45
CA PRO A 116 11.73 -7.38 26.12
C PRO A 116 12.88 -6.39 25.85
N ASN A 117 14.11 -6.86 25.87
CA ASN A 117 15.29 -6.03 25.63
C ASN A 117 15.37 -5.58 24.16
N GLU A 118 15.08 -6.45 23.21
CA GLU A 118 15.03 -6.12 21.78
C GLU A 118 13.94 -5.08 21.50
N LEU A 119 12.74 -5.25 22.08
CA LEU A 119 11.65 -4.29 21.96
C LEU A 119 12.05 -2.93 22.54
N GLY A 120 12.72 -2.92 23.68
CA GLY A 120 13.25 -1.68 24.27
C GLY A 120 14.24 -0.97 23.35
N GLN A 121 15.15 -1.70 22.70
CA GLN A 121 16.07 -1.12 21.71
C GLN A 121 15.32 -0.61 20.48
N PHE A 122 14.34 -1.36 19.98
CA PHE A 122 13.51 -0.94 18.87
C PHE A 122 12.73 0.35 19.18
N PHE A 123 12.13 0.47 20.35
CA PHE A 123 11.44 1.69 20.78
C PHE A 123 12.40 2.89 20.92
N LYS A 124 13.60 2.67 21.41
CA LYS A 124 14.64 3.70 21.48
C LYS A 124 15.00 4.24 20.10
N MET A 125 15.16 3.37 19.10
CA MET A 125 15.50 3.75 17.74
C MET A 125 14.32 4.43 17.01
N ASN A 126 13.11 4.08 17.36
CA ASN A 126 11.88 4.60 16.77
C ASN A 126 11.17 5.66 17.65
N ARG A 127 11.92 6.35 18.50
CA ARG A 127 11.39 7.35 19.45
C ARG A 127 10.58 8.48 18.81
N ALA A 128 10.80 8.76 17.54
CA ALA A 128 10.08 9.80 16.81
C ALA A 128 8.57 9.52 16.69
N PHE A 129 8.17 8.26 16.79
CA PHE A 129 6.77 7.83 16.70
C PHE A 129 6.02 7.82 18.04
N PHE A 130 6.69 8.24 19.12
CA PHE A 130 6.06 8.41 20.42
C PHE A 130 5.74 9.88 20.65
N PRO A 131 4.48 10.25 20.91
CA PRO A 131 4.10 11.65 21.15
C PRO A 131 4.77 12.20 22.42
N ASP A 132 4.92 11.38 23.46
CA ASP A 132 5.63 11.72 24.69
C ASP A 132 7.01 11.02 24.73
N LYS A 133 8.06 11.84 24.61
CA LYS A 133 9.45 11.37 24.68
C LYS A 133 9.86 10.89 26.08
N THR A 134 9.25 11.44 27.11
CA THR A 134 9.53 11.05 28.50
C THR A 134 8.92 9.69 28.79
N ALA A 135 7.67 9.47 28.37
CA ALA A 135 7.00 8.18 28.45
C ALA A 135 7.77 7.09 27.65
N ASN A 136 8.24 7.43 26.45
CA ASN A 136 9.09 6.51 25.67
C ASN A 136 10.37 6.13 26.42
N MET A 137 11.08 7.10 27.00
CA MET A 137 12.34 6.82 27.74
C MET A 137 12.08 5.94 28.96
N LYS A 138 10.99 6.17 29.68
CA LYS A 138 10.57 5.35 30.82
C LYS A 138 10.30 3.92 30.35
N LEU A 139 9.50 3.75 29.31
CA LEU A 139 9.17 2.47 28.74
C LEU A 139 10.39 1.68 28.24
N VAL A 140 11.32 2.36 27.57
CA VAL A 140 12.60 1.76 27.15
C VAL A 140 13.41 1.27 28.34
N THR A 141 13.42 2.02 29.45
CA THR A 141 14.13 1.63 30.66
C THR A 141 13.46 0.44 31.36
N GLU A 142 12.14 0.42 31.43
CA GLU A 142 11.37 -0.69 31.97
C GLU A 142 11.60 -1.98 31.18
N LEU A 143 11.53 -1.92 29.85
CA LEU A 143 11.80 -3.06 28.98
C LEU A 143 13.25 -3.56 29.08
N LYS A 144 14.22 -2.66 29.18
CA LYS A 144 15.64 -3.04 29.32
C LYS A 144 15.91 -3.78 30.63
N ASN A 145 15.24 -3.39 31.70
CA ASN A 145 15.42 -3.97 33.04
C ASN A 145 14.36 -5.04 33.35
N PHE A 146 13.54 -5.41 32.38
CA PHE A 146 12.34 -6.22 32.56
C PHE A 146 12.62 -7.56 33.24
N GLU A 147 13.57 -8.35 32.72
CA GLU A 147 13.91 -9.67 33.25
C GLU A 147 14.41 -9.61 34.69
N ALA A 148 15.30 -8.67 34.97
CA ALA A 148 15.84 -8.50 36.31
C ALA A 148 14.75 -8.10 37.33
N THR A 149 13.83 -7.24 36.90
CA THR A 149 12.70 -6.80 37.74
C THR A 149 11.72 -7.93 37.99
N VAL A 150 11.35 -8.69 36.96
CA VAL A 150 10.44 -9.82 37.08
C VAL A 150 11.03 -10.91 37.97
N ASN A 151 12.28 -11.32 37.73
CA ASN A 151 12.93 -12.33 38.52
C ASN A 151 13.03 -11.92 40.02
N SER A 152 13.40 -10.67 40.29
CA SER A 152 13.49 -10.17 41.68
C SER A 152 12.12 -10.17 42.39
N LYS A 153 11.04 -9.81 41.69
CA LYS A 153 9.67 -9.83 42.28
C LYS A 153 9.17 -11.26 42.50
N VAL A 154 9.43 -12.18 41.58
CA VAL A 154 9.05 -13.59 41.71
C VAL A 154 9.78 -14.25 42.88
N GLU A 155 11.09 -13.97 43.08
CA GLU A 155 11.84 -14.49 44.23
C GLU A 155 11.27 -14.00 45.57
N LYS A 156 10.81 -12.75 45.61
CA LYS A 156 10.17 -12.22 46.84
C LYS A 156 8.80 -12.88 47.11
N GLN A 157 8.02 -13.17 46.06
CA GLN A 157 6.70 -13.84 46.21
C GLN A 157 6.81 -15.33 46.49
N LYS A 158 7.91 -16.01 46.12
CA LYS A 158 8.13 -17.43 46.40
C LYS A 158 8.03 -17.77 47.86
N ASN A 159 8.23 -16.80 48.73
CA ASN A 159 8.16 -16.99 50.18
C ASN A 159 6.73 -16.96 50.72
N GLU A 160 5.68 -16.66 49.90
CA GLU A 160 4.33 -16.35 50.39
C GLU A 160 3.18 -17.30 49.92
N LYS A 161 3.39 -18.33 49.17
CA LYS A 161 2.38 -19.28 48.61
C LYS A 161 2.01 -19.11 47.16
N GLY A 162 2.11 -20.18 46.40
CA GLY A 162 1.47 -20.32 45.10
C GLY A 162 2.29 -21.04 44.06
N ASP A 163 1.63 -21.55 43.03
CA ASP A 163 2.25 -22.24 41.92
C ASP A 163 3.16 -21.26 41.17
N PHE A 164 4.42 -21.63 40.92
CA PHE A 164 5.45 -20.78 40.36
C PHE A 164 5.04 -20.14 39.01
N LYS A 165 4.27 -20.89 38.21
CA LYS A 165 3.89 -20.49 36.86
C LYS A 165 2.86 -19.37 36.87
N ASP A 166 1.86 -19.43 37.71
CA ASP A 166 0.83 -18.40 37.81
C ASP A 166 1.36 -17.09 38.42
N ASN A 167 2.23 -17.21 39.42
CA ASN A 167 2.88 -16.07 40.02
C ASN A 167 3.81 -15.34 39.04
N TYR A 168 4.54 -16.07 38.19
CA TYR A 168 5.44 -15.50 37.20
C TYR A 168 4.68 -14.69 36.16
N SER A 169 3.60 -15.26 35.59
CA SER A 169 2.75 -14.59 34.62
C SER A 169 2.11 -13.31 35.19
N GLY A 170 1.59 -13.37 36.43
CA GLY A 170 1.04 -12.21 37.11
C GLY A 170 2.03 -11.07 37.33
N VAL A 171 3.27 -11.43 37.70
CA VAL A 171 4.36 -10.45 37.87
C VAL A 171 4.79 -9.85 36.52
N VAL A 172 4.86 -10.65 35.48
CA VAL A 172 5.17 -10.16 34.12
C VAL A 172 4.17 -9.09 33.69
N MET A 173 2.87 -9.38 33.79
CA MET A 173 1.83 -8.44 33.41
C MET A 173 1.82 -7.18 34.25
N SER A 174 2.06 -7.28 35.57
CA SER A 174 2.07 -6.12 36.47
C SER A 174 3.26 -5.16 36.28
N ASN A 175 4.28 -5.55 35.51
CA ASN A 175 5.44 -4.70 35.20
C ASN A 175 5.33 -3.95 33.89
N LEU A 176 4.31 -4.26 33.09
CA LEU A 176 4.07 -3.54 31.83
C LEU A 176 3.01 -2.47 32.07
N PRO A 177 3.10 -1.32 31.39
CA PRO A 177 1.99 -0.39 31.35
C PRO A 177 0.81 -1.05 30.62
N GLU A 178 -0.43 -0.66 30.98
CA GLU A 178 -1.62 -1.17 30.31
C GLU A 178 -1.58 -0.89 28.82
N ALA A 179 -1.23 0.33 28.45
CA ALA A 179 -1.13 0.75 27.06
C ALA A 179 -0.10 1.87 26.89
N PHE A 180 0.29 2.11 25.67
CA PHE A 180 1.08 3.27 25.24
C PHE A 180 0.57 3.79 23.90
N THR A 181 0.88 5.04 23.60
CA THR A 181 0.42 5.71 22.40
C THR A 181 1.51 5.84 21.38
N LEU A 182 1.22 5.53 20.13
CA LEU A 182 2.05 5.81 18.96
C LEU A 182 1.39 6.89 18.10
N GLN A 183 2.22 7.74 17.52
CA GLN A 183 1.82 8.67 16.46
C GLN A 183 2.64 8.32 15.21
N ILE A 184 2.05 7.52 14.34
CA ILE A 184 2.75 6.88 13.23
C ILE A 184 1.92 6.92 11.95
N PRO A 185 2.53 7.22 10.78
CA PRO A 185 1.82 7.08 9.51
C PRO A 185 1.54 5.61 9.24
N ILE A 186 0.27 5.29 9.02
CA ILE A 186 -0.18 3.92 8.73
C ILE A 186 0.07 3.58 7.27
N PHE A 187 -0.21 4.53 6.38
CA PHE A 187 -0.02 4.39 4.94
C PHE A 187 1.06 5.33 4.42
N LYS A 188 1.75 4.90 3.35
CA LYS A 188 2.78 5.71 2.68
C LYS A 188 2.21 7.02 2.16
N GLY A 189 2.86 8.14 2.50
CA GLY A 189 2.46 9.47 2.05
C GLY A 189 1.27 10.07 2.78
N MET A 190 0.75 9.38 3.82
CA MET A 190 -0.36 9.87 4.64
C MET A 190 0.14 10.48 5.96
N PRO A 191 -0.66 11.34 6.60
CA PRO A 191 -0.36 11.87 7.92
C PRO A 191 -0.18 10.77 8.97
N ALA A 192 0.47 11.11 10.08
CA ALA A 192 0.56 10.22 11.22
C ALA A 192 -0.78 10.16 11.96
N GLU A 193 -1.17 8.94 12.32
CA GLU A 193 -2.36 8.66 13.13
C GLU A 193 -1.96 8.29 14.55
N THR A 194 -2.85 8.57 15.49
CA THR A 194 -2.65 8.21 16.89
C THR A 194 -3.27 6.84 17.14
N ILE A 195 -2.45 5.90 17.63
CA ILE A 195 -2.85 4.53 17.90
C ILE A 195 -2.52 4.20 19.35
N GLU A 196 -3.46 3.62 20.07
CA GLU A 196 -3.23 3.03 21.39
C GLU A 196 -2.82 1.57 21.20
N VAL A 197 -1.73 1.18 21.85
CA VAL A 197 -1.12 -0.15 21.74
C VAL A 197 -0.93 -0.75 23.12
N GLU A 198 -1.35 -2.00 23.27
CA GLU A 198 -1.24 -2.79 24.47
C GLU A 198 -0.16 -3.87 24.31
N PHE A 199 0.39 -4.35 25.42
CA PHE A 199 1.26 -5.50 25.42
C PHE A 199 0.45 -6.78 25.68
N TYR A 200 0.70 -7.79 24.86
CA TYR A 200 0.30 -9.16 25.15
C TYR A 200 1.56 -9.97 25.46
N ALA A 201 1.65 -10.49 26.67
CA ALA A 201 2.80 -11.27 27.10
C ALA A 201 2.49 -12.78 27.04
N SER A 202 3.34 -13.53 26.35
CA SER A 202 3.35 -14.99 26.37
C SER A 202 4.54 -15.46 27.19
N VAL A 203 4.29 -16.32 28.18
CA VAL A 203 5.29 -16.82 29.12
C VAL A 203 5.46 -18.31 28.94
N ASN A 204 6.68 -18.74 28.64
CA ASN A 204 7.05 -20.15 28.56
C ASN A 204 8.25 -20.43 29.50
N GLY A 205 7.95 -20.93 30.69
CA GLY A 205 8.97 -21.10 31.73
C GLY A 205 9.49 -19.75 32.22
N ARG A 206 10.73 -19.41 31.87
CA ARG A 206 11.34 -18.09 32.16
C ARG A 206 11.41 -17.18 30.94
N ASP A 207 11.09 -17.72 29.77
CA ASP A 207 11.13 -16.96 28.53
C ASP A 207 9.84 -16.14 28.40
N VAL A 208 10.00 -14.83 28.17
CA VAL A 208 8.90 -13.91 27.96
C VAL A 208 8.96 -13.36 26.55
N THR A 209 7.86 -13.53 25.82
CA THR A 209 7.68 -12.94 24.50
C THR A 209 6.55 -11.92 24.55
N LEU A 210 6.84 -10.70 24.12
CA LEU A 210 5.88 -9.61 24.06
C LEU A 210 5.33 -9.46 22.64
N GLN A 211 4.04 -9.28 22.50
CA GLN A 211 3.39 -8.92 21.25
C GLN A 211 2.72 -7.57 21.42
N LEU A 212 2.68 -6.80 20.34
CA LEU A 212 1.99 -5.50 20.30
C LEU A 212 0.59 -5.70 19.72
N VAL A 213 -0.41 -5.34 20.51
CA VAL A 213 -1.81 -5.51 20.16
C VAL A 213 -2.52 -4.16 20.26
N SER A 214 -3.36 -3.86 19.29
CA SER A 214 -4.23 -2.69 19.31
C SER A 214 -5.63 -3.13 18.91
N PRO A 215 -6.56 -3.27 19.88
CA PRO A 215 -7.91 -3.76 19.60
C PRO A 215 -8.69 -2.91 18.59
N GLY A 216 -8.47 -1.59 18.61
CA GLY A 216 -9.13 -0.64 17.69
C GLY A 216 -8.44 -0.49 16.32
N ALA A 217 -7.21 -1.01 16.14
CA ALA A 217 -6.43 -0.71 14.94
C ALA A 217 -7.03 -1.32 13.66
N CYS A 218 -7.68 -2.47 13.72
CA CYS A 218 -8.30 -3.09 12.54
C CYS A 218 -9.38 -2.19 11.96
N GLN A 219 -10.31 -1.72 12.80
CA GLN A 219 -11.38 -0.81 12.37
C GLN A 219 -10.81 0.52 11.88
N LEU A 220 -9.84 1.08 12.59
CA LEU A 220 -9.16 2.31 12.17
C LEU A 220 -8.49 2.16 10.80
N LEU A 221 -7.85 1.03 10.52
CA LEU A 221 -7.22 0.74 9.24
C LEU A 221 -8.24 0.70 8.09
N GLU A 222 -9.40 0.05 8.33
CA GLU A 222 -10.48 -0.04 7.35
C GLU A 222 -11.10 1.35 7.09
N ASP A 223 -11.42 2.09 8.14
CA ASP A 223 -12.00 3.44 8.03
C ASP A 223 -11.06 4.42 7.31
N LEU A 224 -9.76 4.35 7.59
CA LEU A 224 -8.75 5.17 6.92
C LEU A 224 -8.61 4.79 5.44
N ARG A 225 -8.55 3.51 5.13
CA ARG A 225 -8.50 3.00 3.76
C ARG A 225 -9.66 3.52 2.93
N ASP A 226 -10.88 3.34 3.45
CA ASP A 226 -12.09 3.74 2.74
C ASP A 226 -12.16 5.26 2.57
N ARG A 227 -11.84 6.02 3.61
CA ARG A 227 -11.76 7.49 3.54
C ARG A 227 -10.77 7.97 2.49
N ILE A 228 -9.58 7.35 2.41
CA ILE A 228 -8.56 7.73 1.43
C ILE A 228 -9.04 7.46 0.02
N ILE A 229 -9.65 6.30 -0.24
CA ILE A 229 -10.24 5.95 -1.54
C ILE A 229 -11.35 6.94 -1.89
N ASP A 230 -12.27 7.21 -0.99
CA ASP A 230 -13.41 8.12 -1.21
C ASP A 230 -12.96 9.54 -1.55
N VAL A 231 -11.91 10.05 -0.90
CA VAL A 231 -11.32 11.36 -1.23
C VAL A 231 -10.77 11.38 -2.67
N GLN A 232 -10.08 10.32 -3.10
CA GLN A 232 -9.57 10.24 -4.47
C GLN A 232 -10.71 10.13 -5.49
N VAL A 233 -11.70 9.31 -5.22
CA VAL A 233 -12.89 9.15 -6.07
C VAL A 233 -13.68 10.46 -6.19
N ALA A 234 -13.90 11.16 -5.09
CA ALA A 234 -14.54 12.48 -5.10
C ALA A 234 -13.76 13.47 -5.96
N ARG A 235 -12.43 13.50 -5.83
CA ARG A 235 -11.59 14.38 -6.62
C ARG A 235 -11.65 14.08 -8.12
N ILE A 236 -11.71 12.81 -8.51
CA ILE A 236 -11.89 12.43 -9.93
C ILE A 236 -13.23 12.92 -10.46
N ARG A 237 -14.32 12.79 -9.69
CA ARG A 237 -15.65 13.31 -10.06
C ARG A 237 -15.67 14.82 -10.23
N GLU A 238 -14.94 15.55 -9.37
CA GLU A 238 -14.79 17.01 -9.49
C GLU A 238 -14.02 17.41 -10.74
N LEU A 239 -12.94 16.70 -11.06
CA LEU A 239 -12.11 16.96 -12.25
C LEU A 239 -12.86 16.71 -13.54
N SER A 240 -13.62 15.63 -13.61
CA SER A 240 -14.42 15.29 -14.77
C SER A 240 -15.60 14.37 -14.43
N PRO A 241 -16.83 14.91 -14.39
CA PRO A 241 -18.05 14.12 -14.17
C PRO A 241 -18.36 13.10 -15.29
N GLU A 242 -17.70 13.25 -16.44
CA GLU A 242 -17.94 12.37 -17.60
C GLU A 242 -17.18 11.04 -17.51
N ILE A 243 -16.20 10.94 -16.62
CA ILE A 243 -15.44 9.69 -16.39
C ILE A 243 -16.31 8.73 -15.59
N ALA A 244 -16.58 7.56 -16.15
CA ALA A 244 -17.29 6.50 -15.46
C ALA A 244 -16.45 5.93 -14.32
N ILE A 245 -17.04 5.80 -13.12
CA ILE A 245 -16.37 5.21 -11.94
C ILE A 245 -17.10 3.92 -11.60
N ILE A 246 -16.37 2.82 -11.58
CA ILE A 246 -16.90 1.46 -11.39
C ILE A 246 -16.22 0.89 -10.13
N GLU A 247 -17.00 0.54 -9.13
CA GLU A 247 -16.53 -0.19 -7.95
C GLU A 247 -16.57 -1.70 -8.23
N GLN A 248 -15.52 -2.42 -7.86
CA GLN A 248 -15.35 -3.86 -8.04
C GLN A 248 -15.42 -4.60 -6.69
#